data_ff09baf18ac25d81fdf2cb0998359583
#
_entry.id   ff09baf18ac25d81fdf2cb0998359583
#
_cell.length_a   1.000
_cell.length_b   1.000
_cell.length_c   1.000
_cell.angle_alpha   90.00
_cell.angle_beta   90.00
_cell.angle_gamma   90.00
#
_symmetry.space_group_name_H-M   'P 1'
#
loop_
_entity.id
_entity.type
_entity.pdbx_description
1 polymer ?
#
loop_
_entity_poly.entity_id
_entity_poly.type
_entity_poly.pdbx_seq_one_letter_code
_entity_poly.pdbx_strand_id
1 'polypeptide(L)'
;MTVFEFQARRIERIAKAVAHFVDTTDPSRLDWRPPCEGGIQSRSVLDQLAEIILVNRYFTSLLRGETPESSTLDRESPTRPFTTVEEGKAQLLTSAGELSDTIRSLDESMLTRTYSHRRGPVSGENLLEMPYRNMAYHAGQINFIQTLAGDPEFHVPPTW
;
A
#
# COMPACT_ATOMS: atom_id res chain seq x y z
N MET A 1 -2.61 25.03 3.26
CA MET A 1 -2.22 23.61 2.97
C MET A 1 -2.70 23.31 1.56
N THR A 2 -1.79 22.92 0.66
CA THR A 2 -2.11 22.52 -0.72
C THR A 2 -2.74 21.12 -0.74
N VAL A 3 -3.39 20.77 -1.88
CA VAL A 3 -3.90 19.41 -2.10
C VAL A 3 -2.77 18.37 -2.05
N PHE A 4 -1.59 18.71 -2.54
CA PHE A 4 -0.42 17.84 -2.53
C PHE A 4 0.09 17.57 -1.11
N GLU A 5 0.21 18.61 -0.28
CA GLU A 5 0.59 18.46 1.12
C GLU A 5 -0.45 17.64 1.91
N PHE A 6 -1.73 17.88 1.66
CA PHE A 6 -2.80 17.11 2.28
C PHE A 6 -2.70 15.62 1.92
N GLN A 7 -2.51 15.32 0.63
CA GLN A 7 -2.42 13.93 0.15
C GLN A 7 -1.14 13.23 0.63
N ALA A 8 -0.01 13.93 0.63
CA ALA A 8 1.25 13.39 1.16
C ALA A 8 1.11 12.99 2.64
N ARG A 9 0.51 13.84 3.47
CA ARG A 9 0.24 13.51 4.89
C ARG A 9 -0.70 12.31 5.05
N ARG A 10 -1.72 12.17 4.20
CA ARG A 10 -2.60 11.00 4.23
C ARG A 10 -1.83 9.72 3.97
N ILE A 11 -0.92 9.72 2.98
CA ILE A 11 -0.06 8.58 2.63
C ILE A 11 0.85 8.21 3.80
N GLU A 12 1.52 9.18 4.42
CA GLU A 12 2.38 8.92 5.58
C GLU A 12 1.59 8.36 6.77
N ARG A 13 0.40 8.88 7.02
CA ARG A 13 -0.45 8.41 8.12
C ARG A 13 -0.97 7.00 7.89
N ILE A 14 -1.45 6.68 6.69
CA ILE A 14 -1.95 5.34 6.39
C ILE A 14 -0.81 4.31 6.35
N ALA A 15 0.39 4.67 5.91
CA ALA A 15 1.55 3.78 5.98
C ALA A 15 1.91 3.41 7.42
N LYS A 16 1.88 4.39 8.34
CA LYS A 16 2.06 4.13 9.78
C LYS A 16 0.95 3.25 10.36
N ALA A 17 -0.29 3.43 9.91
CA ALA A 17 -1.40 2.57 10.32
C ALA A 17 -1.23 1.13 9.82
N VAL A 18 -0.79 0.93 8.58
CA VAL A 18 -0.46 -0.40 8.05
C VAL A 18 0.65 -1.06 8.86
N ALA A 19 1.73 -0.33 9.17
CA ALA A 19 2.82 -0.84 10.02
C ALA A 19 2.30 -1.27 11.40
N HIS A 20 1.42 -0.48 12.00
CA HIS A 20 0.78 -0.81 13.28
C HIS A 20 -0.07 -2.09 13.21
N PHE A 21 -0.88 -2.27 12.16
CA PHE A 21 -1.64 -3.51 11.98
C PHE A 21 -0.74 -4.73 11.78
N VAL A 22 0.42 -4.57 11.11
CA VAL A 22 1.42 -5.65 11.02
C VAL A 22 1.98 -5.98 12.41
N ASP A 23 2.32 -4.96 13.21
CA ASP A 23 2.87 -5.12 14.56
C ASP A 23 1.88 -5.77 15.55
N THR A 24 0.59 -5.52 15.39
CA THR A 24 -0.47 -6.09 16.24
C THR A 24 -0.97 -7.45 15.75
N THR A 25 -0.53 -7.91 14.59
CA THR A 25 -0.85 -9.26 14.12
C THR A 25 0.00 -10.29 14.87
N ASP A 26 -0.63 -11.37 15.36
CA ASP A 26 0.09 -12.50 15.95
C ASP A 26 1.20 -12.97 14.98
N PRO A 27 2.46 -13.04 15.43
CA PRO A 27 3.59 -13.46 14.58
C PRO A 27 3.36 -14.81 13.87
N SER A 28 2.64 -15.74 14.48
CA SER A 28 2.30 -17.04 13.88
C SER A 28 1.28 -16.94 12.75
N ARG A 29 0.62 -15.78 12.62
CA ARG A 29 -0.44 -15.50 11.64
C ARG A 29 -0.03 -14.56 10.50
N LEU A 30 1.16 -13.97 10.57
CA LEU A 30 1.63 -13.04 9.53
C LEU A 30 1.67 -13.66 8.13
N ASP A 31 2.02 -14.93 8.01
CA ASP A 31 2.00 -15.68 6.74
C ASP A 31 0.73 -16.51 6.52
N TRP A 32 -0.17 -16.51 7.48
CA TRP A 32 -1.41 -17.26 7.34
C TRP A 32 -2.30 -16.67 6.23
N ARG A 33 -2.80 -17.55 5.38
CA ARG A 33 -3.69 -17.21 4.28
C ARG A 33 -5.09 -17.74 4.60
N PRO A 34 -6.09 -16.87 4.75
CA PRO A 34 -7.47 -17.32 4.93
C PRO A 34 -7.90 -18.28 3.82
N PRO A 35 -8.61 -19.36 4.15
CA PRO A 35 -9.12 -20.28 3.13
C PRO A 35 -10.12 -19.57 2.21
N CYS A 36 -10.02 -19.83 0.91
CA CYS A 36 -10.95 -19.35 -0.11
C CYS A 36 -11.58 -20.51 -0.86
N GLU A 37 -12.83 -20.38 -1.23
CA GLU A 37 -13.49 -21.31 -2.15
C GLU A 37 -12.99 -21.12 -3.60
N GLY A 38 -13.11 -22.17 -4.42
CA GLY A 38 -12.80 -22.09 -5.84
C GLY A 38 -11.30 -22.16 -6.20
N GLY A 39 -10.43 -22.59 -5.27
CA GLY A 39 -9.01 -22.82 -5.56
C GLY A 39 -8.16 -21.56 -5.71
N ILE A 40 -8.74 -20.38 -5.43
CA ILE A 40 -8.02 -19.11 -5.42
C ILE A 40 -7.25 -19.00 -4.11
N GLN A 41 -5.96 -18.69 -4.16
CA GLN A 41 -5.20 -18.38 -2.97
C GLN A 41 -5.51 -16.96 -2.45
N SER A 42 -5.89 -16.84 -1.18
CA SER A 42 -5.95 -15.55 -0.49
C SER A 42 -4.53 -15.02 -0.23
N ARG A 43 -4.43 -13.77 0.17
CA ARG A 43 -3.16 -13.14 0.55
C ARG A 43 -3.02 -13.12 2.07
N SER A 44 -1.80 -13.35 2.55
CA SER A 44 -1.43 -13.16 3.94
C SER A 44 -1.22 -11.67 4.27
N VAL A 45 -1.02 -11.34 5.54
CA VAL A 45 -0.63 -10.00 5.98
C VAL A 45 0.67 -9.55 5.31
N LEU A 46 1.66 -10.43 5.21
CA LEU A 46 2.93 -10.11 4.54
C LEU A 46 2.80 -9.94 3.03
N ASP A 47 1.87 -10.64 2.38
CA ASP A 47 1.57 -10.42 0.96
C ASP A 47 0.89 -9.06 0.74
N GLN A 48 0.02 -8.63 1.66
CA GLN A 48 -0.59 -7.30 1.62
C GLN A 48 0.46 -6.21 1.77
N LEU A 49 1.38 -6.37 2.73
CA LEU A 49 2.50 -5.46 2.95
C LEU A 49 3.37 -5.33 1.71
N ALA A 50 3.75 -6.46 1.09
CA ALA A 50 4.57 -6.49 -0.11
C ALA A 50 3.89 -5.77 -1.29
N GLU A 51 2.59 -5.97 -1.49
CA GLU A 51 1.84 -5.29 -2.56
C GLU A 51 1.82 -3.79 -2.36
N ILE A 52 1.60 -3.29 -1.14
CA ILE A 52 1.63 -1.85 -0.86
C ILE A 52 2.99 -1.25 -1.24
N ILE A 53 4.09 -1.89 -0.86
CA ILE A 53 5.44 -1.42 -1.17
C ILE A 53 5.64 -1.31 -2.69
N LEU A 54 5.28 -2.36 -3.44
CA LEU A 54 5.40 -2.38 -4.90
C LEU A 54 4.52 -1.31 -5.56
N VAL A 55 3.30 -1.13 -5.06
CA VAL A 55 2.37 -0.11 -5.57
C VAL A 55 2.88 1.31 -5.27
N ASN A 56 3.44 1.56 -4.09
CA ASN A 56 4.03 2.86 -3.77
C ASN A 56 5.17 3.20 -4.73
N ARG A 57 6.09 2.26 -4.98
CA ARG A 57 7.19 2.42 -5.93
C ARG A 57 6.69 2.66 -7.36
N TYR A 58 5.69 1.90 -7.78
CA TYR A 58 5.03 2.07 -9.08
C TYR A 58 4.52 3.49 -9.28
N PHE A 59 3.76 4.01 -8.31
CA PHE A 59 3.20 5.36 -8.41
C PHE A 59 4.26 6.45 -8.28
N THR A 60 5.31 6.23 -7.48
CA THR A 60 6.45 7.13 -7.40
C THR A 60 7.11 7.31 -8.77
N SER A 61 7.45 6.21 -9.46
CA SER A 61 8.03 6.26 -10.80
C SER A 61 7.07 6.90 -11.82
N LEU A 62 5.80 6.52 -11.78
CA LEU A 62 4.81 7.07 -12.71
C LEU A 62 4.64 8.59 -12.55
N LEU A 63 4.60 9.09 -11.32
CA LEU A 63 4.50 10.53 -11.02
C LEU A 63 5.76 11.30 -11.40
N ARG A 64 6.93 10.66 -11.38
CA ARG A 64 8.19 11.22 -11.87
C ARG A 64 8.34 11.18 -13.40
N GLY A 65 7.40 10.57 -14.11
CA GLY A 65 7.49 10.37 -15.57
C GLY A 65 8.45 9.27 -15.98
N GLU A 66 8.84 8.41 -15.07
CA GLU A 66 9.68 7.23 -15.31
C GLU A 66 8.84 6.04 -15.77
N THR A 67 9.45 5.02 -16.38
CA THR A 67 8.78 3.76 -16.68
C THR A 67 8.71 2.92 -15.41
N PRO A 68 7.50 2.69 -14.84
CA PRO A 68 7.39 1.97 -13.59
C PRO A 68 7.60 0.46 -13.78
N GLU A 69 8.21 -0.19 -12.79
CA GLU A 69 8.22 -1.63 -12.66
C GLU A 69 6.83 -2.19 -12.33
N SER A 70 6.67 -3.52 -12.41
CA SER A 70 5.40 -4.16 -12.07
C SER A 70 5.01 -3.87 -10.61
N SER A 71 3.76 -3.46 -10.41
CA SER A 71 3.17 -3.31 -9.07
C SER A 71 2.38 -4.55 -8.63
N THR A 72 2.45 -5.63 -9.38
CA THR A 72 1.63 -6.82 -9.13
C THR A 72 2.45 -7.91 -8.47
N LEU A 73 2.01 -8.33 -7.30
CA LEU A 73 2.52 -9.52 -6.64
C LEU A 73 1.85 -10.76 -7.28
N ASP A 74 2.65 -11.74 -7.68
CA ASP A 74 2.11 -13.03 -8.12
C ASP A 74 1.31 -13.68 -6.97
N ARG A 75 0.15 -14.22 -7.28
CA ARG A 75 -0.71 -14.85 -6.27
C ARG A 75 -0.28 -16.26 -5.93
N GLU A 76 0.25 -16.99 -6.90
CA GLU A 76 0.65 -18.38 -6.72
C GLU A 76 2.06 -18.50 -6.11
N SER A 77 2.95 -17.60 -6.51
CA SER A 77 4.34 -17.57 -6.01
C SER A 77 4.78 -16.13 -5.72
N PRO A 78 4.28 -15.50 -4.64
CA PRO A 78 4.59 -14.12 -4.33
C PRO A 78 6.06 -13.94 -3.93
N THR A 79 6.82 -13.23 -4.76
CA THR A 79 8.16 -12.80 -4.41
C THR A 79 8.06 -11.46 -3.68
N ARG A 80 8.27 -11.47 -2.37
CA ARG A 80 8.24 -10.27 -1.54
C ARG A 80 9.55 -9.48 -1.68
N PRO A 81 9.52 -8.15 -1.66
CA PRO A 81 10.73 -7.32 -1.74
C PRO A 81 11.51 -7.26 -0.42
N PHE A 82 11.21 -8.12 0.55
CA PHE A 82 11.83 -8.18 1.88
C PHE A 82 11.91 -9.63 2.36
N THR A 83 12.81 -9.88 3.32
CA THR A 83 13.03 -11.21 3.92
C THR A 83 12.56 -11.29 5.38
N THR A 84 12.53 -10.15 6.09
CA THR A 84 12.04 -10.08 7.48
C THR A 84 10.88 -9.08 7.60
N VAL A 85 10.09 -9.21 8.65
CA VAL A 85 8.96 -8.32 8.93
C VAL A 85 9.45 -6.89 9.16
N GLU A 86 10.54 -6.74 9.90
CA GLU A 86 11.17 -5.44 10.20
C GLU A 86 11.64 -4.76 8.91
N GLU A 87 12.27 -5.51 8.02
CA GLU A 87 12.65 -5.00 6.71
C GLU A 87 11.42 -4.58 5.89
N GLY A 88 10.37 -5.40 5.89
CA GLY A 88 9.11 -5.08 5.21
C GLY A 88 8.49 -3.77 5.72
N LYS A 89 8.41 -3.58 7.03
CA LYS A 89 7.91 -2.32 7.64
C LYS A 89 8.81 -1.12 7.30
N ALA A 90 10.13 -1.30 7.35
CA ALA A 90 11.06 -0.24 6.97
C ALA A 90 10.89 0.15 5.49
N GLN A 91 10.77 -0.81 4.58
CA GLN A 91 10.53 -0.56 3.16
C GLN A 91 9.17 0.08 2.89
N LEU A 92 8.11 -0.28 3.64
CA LEU A 92 6.81 0.39 3.59
C LEU A 92 6.95 1.88 3.90
N LEU A 93 7.58 2.22 5.02
CA LEU A 93 7.72 3.61 5.46
C LEU A 93 8.62 4.41 4.50
N THR A 94 9.70 3.81 4.00
CA THR A 94 10.59 4.42 3.00
C THR A 94 9.84 4.69 1.70
N SER A 95 9.16 3.70 1.13
CA SER A 95 8.42 3.86 -0.12
C SER A 95 7.27 4.87 -0.01
N ALA A 96 6.60 4.91 1.13
CA ALA A 96 5.56 5.92 1.40
C ALA A 96 6.15 7.33 1.55
N GLY A 97 7.33 7.46 2.17
CA GLY A 97 8.06 8.73 2.27
C GLY A 97 8.47 9.26 0.89
N GLU A 98 9.12 8.42 0.07
CA GLU A 98 9.52 8.77 -1.30
C GLU A 98 8.33 9.19 -2.17
N LEU A 99 7.20 8.48 -2.06
CA LEU A 99 5.96 8.81 -2.73
C LEU A 99 5.40 10.16 -2.25
N SER A 100 5.40 10.39 -0.94
CA SER A 100 4.93 11.64 -0.33
C SER A 100 5.77 12.83 -0.77
N ASP A 101 7.09 12.69 -0.80
CA ASP A 101 8.01 13.74 -1.27
C ASP A 101 7.84 14.01 -2.77
N THR A 102 7.63 12.96 -3.56
CA THR A 102 7.31 13.11 -4.98
C THR A 102 5.99 13.88 -5.17
N ILE A 103 4.95 13.55 -4.40
CA ILE A 103 3.66 14.27 -4.46
C ILE A 103 3.83 15.73 -4.07
N ARG A 104 4.63 16.06 -3.04
CA ARG A 104 4.89 17.46 -2.64
C ARG A 104 5.60 18.27 -3.72
N SER A 105 6.37 17.61 -4.59
CA SER A 105 7.09 18.28 -5.69
C SER A 105 6.23 18.56 -6.93
N LEU A 106 4.99 18.07 -6.98
CA LEU A 106 4.10 18.23 -8.12
C LEU A 106 3.51 19.65 -8.19
N ASP A 107 3.24 20.11 -9.39
CA ASP A 107 2.49 21.34 -9.66
C ASP A 107 1.02 21.06 -10.01
N GLU A 108 0.16 22.09 -9.89
CA GLU A 108 -1.28 21.95 -10.11
C GLU A 108 -1.65 21.52 -11.53
N SER A 109 -0.80 21.75 -12.52
CA SER A 109 -1.06 21.33 -13.90
C SER A 109 -1.14 19.81 -14.04
N MET A 110 -0.55 19.06 -13.09
CA MET A 110 -0.64 17.60 -13.08
C MET A 110 -2.08 17.11 -12.92
N LEU A 111 -2.93 17.83 -12.18
CA LEU A 111 -4.29 17.38 -11.85
C LEU A 111 -5.15 17.19 -13.10
N THR A 112 -4.95 18.05 -14.11
CA THR A 112 -5.70 18.04 -15.36
C THR A 112 -5.06 17.19 -16.46
N ARG A 113 -3.82 16.74 -16.28
CA ARG A 113 -3.13 15.88 -17.24
C ARG A 113 -3.74 14.49 -17.26
N THR A 114 -3.58 13.81 -18.40
CA THR A 114 -3.89 12.40 -18.55
C THR A 114 -2.60 11.60 -18.52
N TYR A 115 -2.58 10.57 -17.68
CA TYR A 115 -1.45 9.66 -17.52
C TYR A 115 -1.76 8.29 -18.10
N SER A 116 -0.76 7.63 -18.67
CA SER A 116 -0.86 6.24 -19.09
C SER A 116 -0.74 5.34 -17.87
N HIS A 117 -1.77 4.58 -17.57
CA HIS A 117 -1.80 3.62 -16.50
C HIS A 117 -2.14 2.23 -17.06
N ARG A 118 -1.68 1.15 -16.42
CA ARG A 118 -1.89 -0.24 -16.88
C ARG A 118 -3.35 -0.63 -17.13
N ARG A 119 -4.31 0.08 -16.52
CA ARG A 119 -5.76 -0.13 -16.69
C ARG A 119 -6.41 0.86 -17.65
N GLY A 120 -5.62 1.58 -18.43
CA GLY A 120 -6.06 2.64 -19.33
C GLY A 120 -5.72 4.04 -18.83
N PRO A 121 -6.04 5.07 -19.60
CA PRO A 121 -5.73 6.45 -19.25
C PRO A 121 -6.45 6.89 -17.98
N VAL A 122 -5.75 7.64 -17.14
CA VAL A 122 -6.25 8.16 -15.86
C VAL A 122 -5.92 9.63 -15.72
N SER A 123 -6.85 10.45 -15.16
CA SER A 123 -6.57 11.84 -14.83
C SER A 123 -5.58 11.96 -13.69
N GLY A 124 -4.80 13.05 -13.65
CA GLY A 124 -3.85 13.29 -12.57
C GLY A 124 -4.52 13.35 -11.19
N GLU A 125 -5.72 13.92 -11.11
CA GLU A 125 -6.53 13.91 -9.88
C GLU A 125 -6.77 12.48 -9.36
N ASN A 126 -7.24 11.58 -10.23
CA ASN A 126 -7.44 10.18 -9.87
C ASN A 126 -6.12 9.48 -9.54
N LEU A 127 -5.06 9.77 -10.31
CA LEU A 127 -3.73 9.20 -10.08
C LEU A 127 -3.19 9.57 -8.69
N LEU A 128 -3.42 10.80 -8.25
CA LEU A 128 -3.00 11.29 -6.94
C LEU A 128 -3.69 10.55 -5.78
N GLU A 129 -4.93 10.10 -5.98
CA GLU A 129 -5.70 9.38 -4.97
C GLU A 129 -5.41 7.87 -4.89
N MET A 130 -4.97 7.27 -5.98
CA MET A 130 -4.83 5.80 -6.09
C MET A 130 -3.93 5.17 -5.03
N PRO A 131 -2.75 5.74 -4.68
CA PRO A 131 -1.88 5.14 -3.66
C PRO A 131 -2.53 5.08 -2.28
N TYR A 132 -3.19 6.16 -1.86
CA TYR A 132 -3.90 6.18 -0.58
C TYR A 132 -5.03 5.15 -0.56
N ARG A 133 -5.84 5.08 -1.63
CA ARG A 133 -6.94 4.10 -1.73
C ARG A 133 -6.43 2.66 -1.68
N ASN A 134 -5.29 2.38 -2.32
CA ASN A 134 -4.65 1.07 -2.27
C ASN A 134 -4.23 0.72 -0.84
N MET A 135 -3.50 1.60 -0.14
CA MET A 135 -3.07 1.35 1.24
C MET A 135 -4.24 1.21 2.19
N ALA A 136 -5.28 2.05 2.07
CA ALA A 136 -6.47 1.97 2.91
C ALA A 136 -7.24 0.65 2.70
N TYR A 137 -7.33 0.20 1.44
CA TYR A 137 -7.94 -1.09 1.09
C TYR A 137 -7.17 -2.26 1.74
N HIS A 138 -5.84 -2.26 1.63
CA HIS A 138 -5.02 -3.32 2.24
C HIS A 138 -4.98 -3.24 3.77
N ALA A 139 -5.01 -2.06 4.35
CA ALA A 139 -5.13 -1.89 5.80
C ALA A 139 -6.41 -2.57 6.34
N GLY A 140 -7.54 -2.36 5.66
CA GLY A 140 -8.80 -3.05 6.00
C GLY A 140 -8.72 -4.56 5.83
N GLN A 141 -8.01 -5.04 4.78
CA GLN A 141 -7.80 -6.48 4.58
C GLN A 141 -6.92 -7.09 5.68
N ILE A 142 -5.86 -6.42 6.12
CA ILE A 142 -5.01 -6.90 7.22
C ILE A 142 -5.83 -7.02 8.50
N ASN A 143 -6.60 -5.99 8.85
CA ASN A 143 -7.46 -6.04 10.05
C ASN A 143 -8.53 -7.15 9.94
N PHE A 144 -9.09 -7.37 8.75
CA PHE A 144 -10.02 -8.48 8.54
C PHE A 144 -9.35 -9.85 8.65
N ILE A 145 -8.09 -10.00 8.20
CA ILE A 145 -7.30 -11.22 8.38
C ILE A 145 -7.07 -11.48 9.88
N GLN A 146 -6.77 -10.46 10.69
CA GLN A 146 -6.67 -10.57 12.15
C GLN A 146 -7.95 -11.15 12.74
N THR A 147 -9.11 -10.59 12.36
CA THR A 147 -10.43 -11.08 12.80
C THR A 147 -10.65 -12.55 12.43
N LEU A 148 -10.35 -12.94 11.19
CA LEU A 148 -10.48 -14.33 10.74
C LEU A 148 -9.50 -15.28 11.45
N ALA A 149 -8.35 -14.77 11.89
CA ALA A 149 -7.36 -15.51 12.66
C ALA A 149 -7.74 -15.67 14.15
N GLY A 150 -8.86 -15.08 14.58
CA GLY A 150 -9.39 -15.21 15.94
C GLY A 150 -9.12 -14.00 16.83
N ASP A 151 -8.60 -12.90 16.30
CA ASP A 151 -8.44 -11.64 17.01
C ASP A 151 -9.55 -10.65 16.62
N PRO A 152 -10.61 -10.50 17.44
CA PRO A 152 -11.73 -9.61 17.15
C PRO A 152 -11.45 -8.16 17.51
N GLU A 153 -10.29 -7.85 18.10
CA GLU A 153 -9.95 -6.49 18.52
C GLU A 153 -9.66 -5.60 17.31
N PHE A 154 -10.23 -4.41 17.32
CA PHE A 154 -9.82 -3.38 16.38
C PHE A 154 -8.64 -2.59 16.95
N HIS A 155 -7.45 -2.92 16.50
CA HIS A 155 -6.20 -2.27 16.91
C HIS A 155 -6.11 -0.86 16.32
N VAL A 156 -6.75 0.11 16.98
CA VAL A 156 -6.78 1.51 16.51
C VAL A 156 -5.37 2.06 16.36
N PRO A 157 -4.96 2.47 15.15
CA PRO A 157 -3.63 3.02 14.96
C PRO A 157 -3.46 4.35 15.73
N PRO A 158 -2.30 4.57 16.38
CA PRO A 158 -2.05 5.83 17.13
C PRO A 158 -2.11 7.10 16.28
N THR A 159 -2.12 6.95 14.95
CA THR A 159 -2.19 8.06 13.98
C THR A 159 -3.60 8.43 13.56
N TRP A 160 -4.60 7.76 14.07
CA TRP A 160 -6.03 8.01 13.77
C TRP A 160 -6.68 8.88 14.82
#